data_ecd7b3a263779084bef9740160881735
#
_entry.id   ecd7b3a263779084bef9740160881735
#
_cell.length_a   1.000
_cell.length_b   1.000
_cell.length_c   1.000
_cell.angle_alpha   90.00
_cell.angle_beta   90.00
_cell.angle_gamma   90.00
#
_symmetry.space_group_name_H-M   'P 1'
#
loop_
_entity.id
_entity.type
_entity.pdbx_description
1 polymer ?
#
loop_
_entity_poly.entity_id
_entity_poly.type
_entity_poly.pdbx_seq_one_letter_code
_entity_poly.pdbx_strand_id
1 'polypeptide(L)'
;MRFAKILSVAAVPMILLACGDDSTGIPANPSQSQDPVEPPKDSIKENTPDSLLKPIERDFTQFWQGEGTAAKPFLISNEEDLLKIAFYVNDSSMTFKDIFFKQTANITLTKAWKPIGIFGQNAQGYGNRTFSGTFDGDAKTISGMNIDDTASYSGLFGLARNARISNVIVSGAKMNVGSIAGVLAGLADSVIIENCTVENAEVKGANRVAGLIGEAKNVTVTNASVTGSVTGTSNVGGIFGSVLKGTQTNLTNKATVSGKSSVGGVVGESVGECVGEKCDFSVITLAFNYGAVTGTKDVGGVVAKMSTTKMTQSGNNGAVTASESQIGAVGGVVAVALNKSSINEVFNTGTVTGTKVQAVGGAIGNMKSITATNVFNVGEVAGDASSPKGGIVGIVDGTSDLSFAYNAGKVPQDNNAGTVAGKIISTATVANVYFDKTVGDGSKVYGGEPFGVETPTGFATEEMKSSTFVATLNGTGRAWTIDPAKFGGYPSFEWAK
;
A
#
# COMPACT_ATOMS: atom_id res chain seq x y z
N MET A 1 46.69 12.61 38.87
CA MET A 1 46.31 13.99 38.50
C MET A 1 45.03 13.93 37.66
N ARG A 2 44.01 14.29 38.27
CA ARG A 2 42.75 14.99 37.96
C ARG A 2 42.72 15.72 36.60
N PHE A 3 41.68 15.42 35.80
CA PHE A 3 40.68 16.43 35.44
C PHE A 3 39.47 15.75 34.77
N ALA A 4 38.33 15.84 35.43
CA ALA A 4 37.00 15.58 34.95
C ALA A 4 36.56 16.78 34.09
N LYS A 5 35.86 16.53 32.95
CA LYS A 5 35.05 17.55 32.29
C LYS A 5 33.63 17.02 32.09
N ILE A 6 32.75 17.70 32.74
CA ILE A 6 31.30 17.60 32.77
C ILE A 6 30.78 18.05 31.38
N LEU A 7 29.93 17.24 30.75
CA LEU A 7 29.10 17.66 29.60
C LEU A 7 27.66 17.84 30.08
N SER A 8 27.20 19.09 29.98
CA SER A 8 25.85 19.50 30.33
C SER A 8 24.85 19.03 29.23
N VAL A 9 23.79 18.37 29.71
CA VAL A 9 22.61 18.05 28.92
C VAL A 9 21.67 19.24 28.92
N ALA A 10 21.38 19.81 27.77
CA ALA A 10 20.36 20.84 27.63
C ALA A 10 19.00 20.16 27.47
N ALA A 11 18.14 20.37 28.45
CA ALA A 11 16.73 19.98 28.44
C ALA A 11 15.90 21.01 27.63
N VAL A 12 15.13 20.54 26.70
CA VAL A 12 14.10 21.34 25.98
C VAL A 12 12.81 21.23 26.78
N PRO A 13 12.14 22.32 27.14
CA PRO A 13 10.89 22.25 27.90
C PRO A 13 9.71 21.90 26.99
N MET A 14 8.97 20.90 27.43
CA MET A 14 7.67 20.50 26.91
C MET A 14 6.61 21.45 27.49
N ILE A 15 5.94 22.21 26.64
CA ILE A 15 4.83 23.06 27.06
C ILE A 15 3.57 22.21 27.10
N LEU A 16 3.09 21.89 28.32
CA LEU A 16 1.73 21.40 28.56
C LEU A 16 0.80 22.62 28.68
N LEU A 17 -0.19 22.73 27.81
CA LEU A 17 -1.34 23.58 28.06
C LEU A 17 -2.34 22.80 28.92
N ALA A 18 -2.45 23.18 30.19
CA ALA A 18 -3.53 22.77 31.07
C ALA A 18 -4.67 23.78 30.95
N CYS A 19 -5.88 23.33 30.65
CA CYS A 19 -7.11 24.10 30.88
C CYS A 19 -7.39 24.08 32.38
N GLY A 20 -7.31 25.25 33.00
CA GLY A 20 -7.76 25.47 34.38
C GLY A 20 -9.20 25.97 34.37
N ASP A 21 -9.99 25.31 35.19
CA ASP A 21 -11.33 25.68 35.58
C ASP A 21 -11.20 26.70 36.75
N ASP A 22 -11.78 27.88 36.61
CA ASP A 22 -11.85 28.85 37.72
C ASP A 22 -13.29 29.34 37.88
N SER A 23 -13.93 28.75 38.88
CA SER A 23 -15.19 29.21 39.46
C SER A 23 -14.90 30.24 40.54
N THR A 24 -15.20 31.50 40.29
CA THR A 24 -15.38 32.47 41.38
C THR A 24 -16.73 33.19 41.22
N GLY A 25 -17.57 32.99 42.21
CA GLY A 25 -18.88 33.55 42.33
C GLY A 25 -18.88 35.07 42.60
N ILE A 26 -19.87 35.74 42.04
CA ILE A 26 -20.27 37.10 42.41
C ILE A 26 -21.76 37.09 42.73
N PRO A 27 -22.22 37.81 43.77
CA PRO A 27 -23.54 37.65 44.36
C PRO A 27 -24.64 38.37 43.59
N ALA A 28 -25.83 37.80 43.69
CA ALA A 28 -27.08 38.35 43.19
C ALA A 28 -27.50 39.63 43.91
N ASN A 29 -28.09 40.59 43.17
CA ASN A 29 -28.92 41.63 43.70
C ASN A 29 -30.22 41.76 42.87
N PRO A 30 -31.38 41.99 43.51
CA PRO A 30 -32.67 41.67 42.92
C PRO A 30 -33.43 42.85 42.34
N SER A 31 -34.42 42.48 41.52
CA SER A 31 -35.60 43.25 41.17
C SER A 31 -35.47 44.47 40.25
N GLN A 32 -35.99 44.33 39.05
CA GLN A 32 -37.19 45.09 38.63
C GLN A 32 -37.77 44.48 37.34
N SER A 33 -39.04 44.16 37.42
CA SER A 33 -39.92 43.75 36.33
C SER A 33 -40.16 44.96 35.43
N GLN A 34 -39.92 44.82 34.13
CA GLN A 34 -40.59 45.60 33.09
C GLN A 34 -40.99 44.69 31.93
N ASP A 35 -42.29 44.81 31.58
CA ASP A 35 -42.92 44.08 30.48
C ASP A 35 -42.25 44.38 29.12
N PRO A 36 -42.28 43.42 28.18
CA PRO A 36 -41.71 43.61 26.85
C PRO A 36 -42.59 44.52 26.02
N VAL A 37 -42.04 45.64 25.60
CA VAL A 37 -42.63 46.55 24.59
C VAL A 37 -42.44 45.86 23.22
N GLU A 38 -43.59 45.56 22.56
CA GLU A 38 -43.58 45.13 21.16
C GLU A 38 -42.99 46.23 20.26
N PRO A 39 -42.04 45.90 19.37
CA PRO A 39 -41.61 46.84 18.35
C PRO A 39 -42.67 46.95 17.24
N PRO A 40 -42.80 48.11 16.58
CA PRO A 40 -43.83 48.35 15.59
C PRO A 40 -43.64 47.50 14.34
N LYS A 41 -44.75 46.94 13.83
CA LYS A 41 -44.85 46.25 12.56
C LYS A 41 -44.66 47.23 11.40
N ASP A 42 -43.40 47.46 11.01
CA ASP A 42 -43.14 48.02 9.70
C ASP A 42 -43.00 46.85 8.70
N SER A 43 -43.92 46.86 7.75
CA SER A 43 -43.95 45.94 6.62
C SER A 43 -42.77 46.19 5.68
N ILE A 44 -41.63 45.55 5.99
CA ILE A 44 -40.55 45.38 5.01
C ILE A 44 -40.99 44.21 4.13
N LYS A 45 -41.40 44.54 2.92
CA LYS A 45 -41.50 43.55 1.85
C LYS A 45 -40.13 42.93 1.67
N GLU A 46 -39.96 41.69 2.10
CA GLU A 46 -38.84 40.85 1.71
C GLU A 46 -38.87 40.70 0.19
N ASN A 47 -38.11 41.52 -0.49
CA ASN A 47 -37.60 41.20 -1.80
C ASN A 47 -36.49 40.18 -1.60
N THR A 48 -36.85 38.93 -1.46
CA THR A 48 -35.94 37.81 -1.64
C THR A 48 -35.53 37.77 -3.11
N PRO A 49 -34.26 37.97 -3.43
CA PRO A 49 -33.78 37.64 -4.76
C PRO A 49 -33.54 36.14 -4.78
N ASP A 50 -34.60 35.37 -4.94
CA ASP A 50 -34.53 33.93 -5.17
C ASP A 50 -34.22 33.61 -6.64
N SER A 51 -33.36 34.40 -7.25
CA SER A 51 -32.98 34.24 -8.64
C SER A 51 -31.46 34.29 -8.88
N LEU A 52 -30.66 34.14 -7.84
CA LEU A 52 -29.21 34.14 -8.00
C LEU A 52 -28.63 32.89 -7.40
N LEU A 53 -28.30 32.01 -8.28
CA LEU A 53 -27.33 30.91 -8.29
C LEU A 53 -27.96 29.65 -8.87
N LYS A 54 -28.54 29.73 -10.06
CA LYS A 54 -28.42 28.57 -10.95
C LYS A 54 -26.92 28.35 -11.14
N PRO A 55 -26.39 27.11 -10.88
CA PRO A 55 -25.05 26.81 -11.29
C PRO A 55 -24.94 27.26 -12.74
N ILE A 56 -23.89 27.98 -13.09
CA ILE A 56 -23.60 28.27 -14.50
C ILE A 56 -23.38 26.90 -15.11
N GLU A 57 -24.39 26.33 -15.76
CA GLU A 57 -24.26 25.16 -16.61
C GLU A 57 -23.33 25.58 -17.74
N ARG A 58 -22.04 25.32 -17.58
CA ARG A 58 -21.07 25.52 -18.65
C ARG A 58 -21.35 24.45 -19.71
N ASP A 59 -21.79 24.90 -20.86
CA ASP A 59 -21.94 24.03 -22.01
C ASP A 59 -20.55 23.60 -22.53
N PHE A 60 -20.18 22.36 -22.24
CA PHE A 60 -18.92 21.77 -22.71
C PHE A 60 -19.04 21.08 -24.08
N THR A 61 -20.24 21.01 -24.67
CA THR A 61 -20.46 20.36 -25.96
C THR A 61 -19.69 21.04 -27.11
N GLN A 62 -19.35 22.31 -26.95
CA GLN A 62 -18.48 23.03 -27.87
C GLN A 62 -17.00 22.59 -27.83
N PHE A 63 -16.56 21.84 -26.79
CA PHE A 63 -15.17 21.43 -26.60
C PHE A 63 -14.95 19.96 -26.91
N TRP A 64 -15.96 19.12 -26.68
CA TRP A 64 -15.92 17.69 -26.94
C TRP A 64 -17.22 17.21 -27.55
N GLN A 65 -17.14 16.19 -28.41
CA GLN A 65 -18.33 15.49 -28.87
C GLN A 65 -18.97 14.71 -27.72
N GLY A 66 -20.29 14.67 -27.66
CA GLY A 66 -21.07 14.04 -26.59
C GLY A 66 -21.82 15.04 -25.73
N GLU A 67 -22.37 14.57 -24.64
CA GLU A 67 -23.19 15.36 -23.70
C GLU A 67 -22.61 15.32 -22.26
N GLY A 68 -21.52 14.57 -22.04
CA GLY A 68 -20.92 14.38 -20.73
C GLY A 68 -21.75 13.52 -19.77
N THR A 69 -22.78 12.83 -20.27
CA THR A 69 -23.62 11.92 -19.49
C THR A 69 -23.11 10.48 -19.61
N ALA A 70 -23.57 9.58 -18.75
CA ALA A 70 -23.21 8.16 -18.81
C ALA A 70 -23.61 7.51 -20.15
N ALA A 71 -24.75 7.92 -20.74
CA ALA A 71 -25.23 7.40 -22.02
C ALA A 71 -24.52 8.01 -23.22
N LYS A 72 -24.06 9.25 -23.10
CA LYS A 72 -23.37 10.03 -24.13
C LYS A 72 -22.17 10.78 -23.56
N PRO A 73 -21.08 10.06 -23.17
CA PRO A 73 -19.92 10.68 -22.56
C PRO A 73 -19.23 11.64 -23.54
N PHE A 74 -18.46 12.59 -23.01
CA PHE A 74 -17.55 13.39 -23.82
C PHE A 74 -16.44 12.49 -24.39
N LEU A 75 -16.21 12.58 -25.69
CA LEU A 75 -15.27 11.74 -26.42
C LEU A 75 -13.88 12.38 -26.43
N ILE A 76 -12.88 11.61 -26.00
CA ILE A 76 -11.48 11.99 -25.91
C ILE A 76 -10.71 11.22 -26.98
N SER A 77 -10.27 11.90 -28.04
CA SER A 77 -9.69 11.27 -29.21
C SER A 77 -8.21 11.60 -29.47
N ASN A 78 -7.68 12.63 -28.77
CA ASN A 78 -6.33 13.14 -29.02
C ASN A 78 -5.77 13.86 -27.79
N GLU A 79 -4.48 14.27 -27.86
CA GLU A 79 -3.77 14.97 -26.79
C GLU A 79 -4.47 16.28 -26.38
N GLU A 80 -5.01 17.04 -27.35
CA GLU A 80 -5.66 18.31 -27.06
C GLU A 80 -6.92 18.14 -26.18
N ASP A 81 -7.66 17.07 -26.40
CA ASP A 81 -8.84 16.76 -25.57
C ASP A 81 -8.45 16.47 -24.11
N LEU A 82 -7.36 15.75 -23.87
CA LEU A 82 -6.81 15.54 -22.53
C LEU A 82 -6.29 16.85 -21.90
N LEU A 83 -5.60 17.68 -22.70
CA LEU A 83 -5.10 18.97 -22.23
C LEU A 83 -6.23 19.92 -21.85
N LYS A 84 -7.39 19.87 -22.53
CA LYS A 84 -8.57 20.63 -22.12
C LYS A 84 -9.09 20.19 -20.77
N ILE A 85 -9.14 18.86 -20.48
CA ILE A 85 -9.52 18.38 -19.14
C ILE A 85 -8.56 18.96 -18.09
N ALA A 86 -7.24 18.86 -18.33
CA ALA A 86 -6.22 19.39 -17.44
C ALA A 86 -6.40 20.90 -17.21
N PHE A 87 -6.62 21.67 -18.28
CA PHE A 87 -6.86 23.11 -18.18
C PHE A 87 -8.08 23.44 -17.32
N TYR A 88 -9.23 22.82 -17.57
CA TYR A 88 -10.43 23.12 -16.80
C TYR A 88 -10.31 22.73 -15.32
N VAL A 89 -9.66 21.61 -15.03
CA VAL A 89 -9.41 21.20 -13.64
C VAL A 89 -8.41 22.13 -12.98
N ASN A 90 -7.28 22.42 -13.64
CA ASN A 90 -6.15 23.08 -13.02
C ASN A 90 -6.32 24.62 -12.96
N ASP A 91 -6.86 25.23 -14.00
CA ASP A 91 -6.94 26.68 -14.12
C ASP A 91 -8.34 27.22 -13.79
N SER A 92 -9.38 26.45 -14.10
CA SER A 92 -10.77 26.88 -13.87
C SER A 92 -11.41 26.24 -12.62
N SER A 93 -10.68 25.40 -11.87
CA SER A 93 -11.14 24.71 -10.66
C SER A 93 -12.40 23.86 -10.87
N MET A 94 -12.61 23.35 -12.10
CA MET A 94 -13.70 22.45 -12.43
C MET A 94 -13.38 21.05 -11.95
N THR A 95 -14.24 20.45 -11.16
CA THR A 95 -14.01 19.07 -10.67
C THR A 95 -14.53 18.02 -11.63
N PHE A 96 -15.39 18.37 -12.57
CA PHE A 96 -16.12 17.47 -13.46
C PHE A 96 -16.94 16.38 -12.73
N LYS A 97 -17.40 16.68 -11.52
CA LYS A 97 -18.29 15.79 -10.79
C LYS A 97 -19.53 15.48 -11.65
N ASP A 98 -19.92 14.19 -11.69
CA ASP A 98 -21.03 13.67 -12.45
C ASP A 98 -20.89 13.81 -13.99
N ILE A 99 -19.70 14.16 -14.50
CA ILE A 99 -19.37 14.21 -15.93
C ILE A 99 -18.58 12.95 -16.32
N PHE A 100 -18.92 12.44 -17.50
CA PHE A 100 -18.36 11.22 -18.07
C PHE A 100 -17.52 11.54 -19.30
N PHE A 101 -16.29 11.00 -19.31
CA PHE A 101 -15.36 11.06 -20.42
C PHE A 101 -15.06 9.64 -20.90
N LYS A 102 -14.96 9.45 -22.21
CA LYS A 102 -14.58 8.18 -22.83
C LYS A 102 -13.50 8.38 -23.88
N GLN A 103 -12.38 7.70 -23.72
CA GLN A 103 -11.32 7.67 -24.73
C GLN A 103 -11.76 6.84 -25.94
N THR A 104 -11.54 7.35 -27.15
CA THR A 104 -12.00 6.71 -28.39
C THR A 104 -10.85 6.29 -29.31
N ALA A 105 -9.63 6.76 -29.06
CA ALA A 105 -8.44 6.45 -29.84
C ALA A 105 -7.21 6.29 -28.94
N ASN A 106 -6.16 5.64 -29.46
CA ASN A 106 -4.85 5.71 -28.84
C ASN A 106 -4.31 7.14 -28.92
N ILE A 107 -3.75 7.65 -27.82
CA ILE A 107 -3.26 9.02 -27.72
C ILE A 107 -1.77 9.00 -27.43
N THR A 108 -1.01 9.74 -28.23
CA THR A 108 0.42 9.98 -27.97
C THR A 108 0.60 11.40 -27.47
N LEU A 109 1.12 11.54 -26.26
CA LEU A 109 1.47 12.82 -25.68
C LEU A 109 2.82 13.27 -26.27
N THR A 110 2.83 14.46 -26.83
CA THR A 110 4.01 15.03 -27.52
C THR A 110 4.68 16.13 -26.74
N LYS A 111 4.01 16.66 -25.73
CA LYS A 111 4.48 17.72 -24.83
C LYS A 111 4.76 17.17 -23.44
N ALA A 112 5.56 17.88 -22.65
CA ALA A 112 5.70 17.61 -21.23
C ALA A 112 4.32 17.62 -20.56
N TRP A 113 3.97 16.52 -19.91
CA TRP A 113 2.63 16.34 -19.36
C TRP A 113 2.47 17.11 -18.05
N LYS A 114 1.40 17.88 -17.96
CA LYS A 114 0.96 18.49 -16.70
C LYS A 114 -0.20 17.65 -16.14
N PRO A 115 -0.07 17.12 -14.92
CA PRO A 115 -1.08 16.26 -14.33
C PRO A 115 -2.48 16.90 -14.28
N ILE A 116 -3.52 16.10 -14.52
CA ILE A 116 -4.90 16.52 -14.31
C ILE A 116 -5.16 16.58 -12.80
N GLY A 117 -5.45 17.76 -12.26
CA GLY A 117 -5.53 17.99 -10.82
C GLY A 117 -4.17 18.30 -10.21
N ILE A 118 -4.09 19.38 -9.46
CA ILE A 118 -2.87 19.86 -8.83
C ILE A 118 -3.09 20.24 -7.38
N PHE A 119 -2.05 20.04 -6.56
CA PHE A 119 -1.96 20.63 -5.24
C PHE A 119 -1.35 22.02 -5.38
N GLY A 120 -2.08 23.08 -5.04
CA GLY A 120 -1.58 24.42 -5.29
C GLY A 120 -2.01 25.46 -4.26
N GLN A 121 -1.19 26.50 -4.15
CA GLN A 121 -1.59 27.78 -3.57
C GLN A 121 -2.20 28.62 -4.70
N ASN A 122 -3.41 29.10 -4.52
CA ASN A 122 -3.95 30.21 -5.30
C ASN A 122 -3.87 31.49 -4.48
N ALA A 123 -4.11 32.65 -5.12
CA ALA A 123 -4.08 33.96 -4.48
C ALA A 123 -5.07 34.14 -3.30
N GLN A 124 -5.95 33.18 -3.09
CA GLN A 124 -6.97 33.14 -2.03
C GLN A 124 -6.73 32.04 -0.98
N GLY A 125 -5.60 31.32 -1.01
CA GLY A 125 -5.24 30.26 -0.09
C GLY A 125 -4.98 28.90 -0.75
N TYR A 126 -4.82 27.85 0.06
CA TYR A 126 -4.58 26.49 -0.45
C TYR A 126 -5.87 25.94 -1.08
N GLY A 127 -5.88 25.76 -2.37
CA GLY A 127 -6.96 25.11 -3.11
C GLY A 127 -6.47 23.88 -3.86
N ASN A 128 -6.84 22.69 -3.39
CA ASN A 128 -6.63 21.48 -4.16
C ASN A 128 -7.59 21.47 -5.35
N ARG A 129 -7.06 21.35 -6.55
CA ARG A 129 -7.84 21.18 -7.77
C ARG A 129 -7.85 19.70 -8.11
N THR A 130 -9.03 19.10 -8.03
CA THR A 130 -9.17 17.65 -8.12
C THR A 130 -10.06 17.27 -9.28
N PHE A 131 -9.70 16.19 -9.96
CA PHE A 131 -10.61 15.52 -10.87
C PHE A 131 -11.57 14.64 -10.07
N SER A 132 -12.88 14.81 -10.31
CA SER A 132 -13.95 14.06 -9.64
C SER A 132 -14.95 13.44 -10.64
N GLY A 133 -14.61 13.40 -11.91
CA GLY A 133 -15.43 12.82 -12.97
C GLY A 133 -15.24 11.33 -13.12
N THR A 134 -15.91 10.79 -14.12
CA THR A 134 -15.70 9.42 -14.60
C THR A 134 -14.84 9.47 -15.88
N PHE A 135 -13.73 8.73 -15.90
CA PHE A 135 -12.87 8.58 -17.07
C PHE A 135 -12.77 7.10 -17.46
N ASP A 136 -13.28 6.77 -18.62
CA ASP A 136 -13.18 5.44 -19.23
C ASP A 136 -12.16 5.47 -20.36
N GLY A 137 -11.04 4.78 -20.18
CA GLY A 137 -9.99 4.65 -21.20
C GLY A 137 -10.37 3.73 -22.38
N ASP A 138 -11.48 2.98 -22.29
CA ASP A 138 -11.97 2.05 -23.32
C ASP A 138 -10.87 1.09 -23.84
N ALA A 139 -9.94 0.71 -22.97
CA ALA A 139 -8.75 -0.09 -23.30
C ALA A 139 -7.88 0.50 -24.44
N LYS A 140 -7.93 1.81 -24.62
CA LYS A 140 -7.03 2.53 -25.51
C LYS A 140 -5.78 2.96 -24.74
N THR A 141 -4.68 3.12 -25.45
CA THR A 141 -3.38 3.45 -24.86
C THR A 141 -3.14 4.95 -24.87
N ILE A 142 -2.64 5.46 -23.77
CA ILE A 142 -2.00 6.78 -23.65
C ILE A 142 -0.49 6.52 -23.60
N SER A 143 0.29 7.06 -24.52
CA SER A 143 1.74 6.89 -24.61
C SER A 143 2.47 8.22 -24.61
N GLY A 144 3.81 8.17 -24.44
CA GLY A 144 4.64 9.37 -24.51
C GLY A 144 4.55 10.29 -23.29
N MET A 145 3.92 9.87 -22.20
CA MET A 145 3.84 10.66 -20.98
C MET A 145 5.25 10.91 -20.39
N ASN A 146 5.64 12.17 -20.35
CA ASN A 146 6.92 12.60 -19.79
C ASN A 146 6.67 13.69 -18.75
N ILE A 147 7.11 13.44 -17.50
CA ILE A 147 7.07 14.40 -16.41
C ILE A 147 8.48 14.48 -15.82
N ASP A 148 9.13 15.61 -16.00
CA ASP A 148 10.43 15.92 -15.41
C ASP A 148 10.28 17.21 -14.59
N ASP A 149 9.76 17.06 -13.38
CA ASP A 149 9.47 18.15 -12.47
C ASP A 149 9.58 17.67 -11.02
N THR A 150 10.23 18.41 -10.17
CA THR A 150 10.33 18.11 -8.73
C THR A 150 9.03 18.30 -7.96
N ALA A 151 7.95 18.70 -8.63
CA ALA A 151 6.65 18.84 -8.02
C ALA A 151 6.14 17.49 -7.47
N SER A 152 5.39 17.57 -6.40
CA SER A 152 4.67 16.43 -5.82
C SER A 152 3.31 16.25 -6.49
N TYR A 153 2.71 15.07 -6.28
CA TYR A 153 1.40 14.71 -6.84
C TYR A 153 1.42 14.58 -8.37
N SER A 154 2.27 13.71 -8.85
CA SER A 154 2.54 13.53 -10.28
C SER A 154 1.95 12.24 -10.84
N GLY A 155 1.38 12.30 -12.05
CA GLY A 155 0.79 11.20 -12.79
C GLY A 155 -0.05 11.69 -13.98
N LEU A 156 -0.80 10.79 -14.61
CA LEU A 156 -1.84 11.21 -15.57
C LEU A 156 -2.84 12.13 -14.86
N PHE A 157 -3.30 11.68 -13.68
CA PHE A 157 -4.01 12.50 -12.70
C PHE A 157 -3.06 12.85 -11.55
N GLY A 158 -2.87 14.13 -11.25
CA GLY A 158 -2.13 14.56 -10.07
C GLY A 158 -2.95 14.31 -8.80
N LEU A 159 -4.20 14.80 -8.80
CA LEU A 159 -5.17 14.62 -7.72
C LEU A 159 -6.52 14.16 -8.28
N ALA A 160 -6.95 12.96 -7.90
CA ALA A 160 -8.29 12.46 -8.16
C ALA A 160 -9.04 12.25 -6.84
N ARG A 161 -10.28 12.73 -6.73
CA ARG A 161 -11.10 12.56 -5.53
C ARG A 161 -12.56 12.31 -5.90
N ASN A 162 -13.19 11.31 -5.25
CA ASN A 162 -14.56 10.90 -5.55
C ASN A 162 -14.79 10.63 -7.06
N ALA A 163 -13.78 10.07 -7.72
CA ALA A 163 -13.75 9.83 -9.15
C ALA A 163 -13.89 8.33 -9.47
N ARG A 164 -14.19 8.04 -10.73
CA ARG A 164 -14.07 6.68 -11.29
C ARG A 164 -13.13 6.72 -12.48
N ILE A 165 -12.12 5.85 -12.49
CA ILE A 165 -11.14 5.72 -13.56
C ILE A 165 -11.10 4.25 -13.98
N SER A 166 -11.39 3.94 -15.22
CA SER A 166 -11.46 2.56 -15.68
C SER A 166 -10.85 2.36 -17.06
N ASN A 167 -10.38 1.13 -17.30
CA ASN A 167 -9.90 0.66 -18.60
C ASN A 167 -8.79 1.54 -19.22
N VAL A 168 -7.92 2.14 -18.40
CA VAL A 168 -6.84 3.01 -18.85
C VAL A 168 -5.56 2.22 -19.02
N ILE A 169 -4.92 2.35 -20.18
CA ILE A 169 -3.59 1.81 -20.43
C ILE A 169 -2.63 2.97 -20.64
N VAL A 170 -1.58 3.06 -19.80
CA VAL A 170 -0.49 4.03 -20.00
C VAL A 170 0.78 3.27 -20.33
N SER A 171 1.40 3.58 -21.46
CA SER A 171 2.58 2.86 -21.96
C SER A 171 3.78 3.78 -22.12
N GLY A 172 4.96 3.32 -21.68
CA GLY A 172 6.23 4.02 -21.87
C GLY A 172 6.36 5.33 -21.12
N ALA A 173 5.65 5.51 -20.01
CA ALA A 173 5.74 6.72 -19.18
C ALA A 173 7.14 6.90 -18.61
N LYS A 174 7.66 8.13 -18.65
CA LYS A 174 8.91 8.54 -18.02
C LYS A 174 8.65 9.64 -17.00
N MET A 175 8.97 9.37 -15.74
CA MET A 175 8.71 10.30 -14.64
C MET A 175 9.97 10.46 -13.79
N ASN A 176 10.42 11.69 -13.64
CA ASN A 176 11.46 12.11 -12.70
C ASN A 176 10.88 13.24 -11.85
N VAL A 177 10.41 12.91 -10.66
CA VAL A 177 9.44 13.74 -9.93
C VAL A 177 9.78 13.86 -8.44
N GLY A 178 9.06 14.68 -7.72
CA GLY A 178 9.18 14.83 -6.27
C GLY A 178 8.57 13.66 -5.50
N SER A 179 7.58 13.94 -4.67
CA SER A 179 6.90 12.96 -3.83
C SER A 179 5.46 12.72 -4.30
N ILE A 180 4.88 11.59 -3.88
CA ILE A 180 3.49 11.21 -4.16
C ILE A 180 3.26 11.09 -5.67
N ALA A 181 3.90 10.09 -6.26
CA ALA A 181 3.94 9.89 -7.69
C ALA A 181 3.50 8.48 -8.09
N GLY A 182 2.62 8.41 -9.08
CA GLY A 182 2.20 7.19 -9.75
C GLY A 182 1.75 7.48 -11.16
N VAL A 183 1.99 6.57 -12.09
CA VAL A 183 1.73 6.81 -13.52
C VAL A 183 0.26 7.15 -13.79
N LEU A 184 -0.67 6.46 -13.13
CA LEU A 184 -2.09 6.77 -13.25
C LEU A 184 -2.48 7.95 -12.36
N ALA A 185 -2.09 7.93 -11.07
CA ALA A 185 -2.43 9.01 -10.16
C ALA A 185 -1.33 9.28 -9.12
N GLY A 186 -1.05 10.55 -8.84
CA GLY A 186 -0.26 10.94 -7.68
C GLY A 186 -1.01 10.61 -6.39
N LEU A 187 -2.13 11.26 -6.14
CA LEU A 187 -3.05 10.99 -5.04
C LEU A 187 -4.43 10.63 -5.56
N ALA A 188 -4.93 9.50 -5.13
CA ALA A 188 -6.32 9.09 -5.26
C ALA A 188 -6.99 9.05 -3.87
N ASP A 189 -8.14 9.72 -3.71
CA ASP A 189 -8.91 9.76 -2.46
C ASP A 189 -10.37 9.45 -2.75
N SER A 190 -10.89 8.36 -2.18
CA SER A 190 -12.26 7.88 -2.41
C SER A 190 -12.56 7.64 -3.90
N VAL A 191 -11.63 6.99 -4.60
CA VAL A 191 -11.68 6.73 -6.04
C VAL A 191 -11.92 5.24 -6.29
N ILE A 192 -12.67 4.93 -7.34
CA ILE A 192 -12.81 3.58 -7.86
C ILE A 192 -11.94 3.46 -9.12
N ILE A 193 -11.03 2.48 -9.14
CA ILE A 193 -10.11 2.23 -10.24
C ILE A 193 -10.25 0.77 -10.70
N GLU A 194 -10.51 0.57 -11.99
CA GLU A 194 -10.77 -0.76 -12.53
C GLU A 194 -10.04 -0.98 -13.85
N ASN A 195 -9.47 -2.18 -14.04
CA ASN A 195 -8.86 -2.62 -15.29
C ASN A 195 -7.81 -1.63 -15.82
N CYS A 196 -6.91 -1.15 -14.97
CA CYS A 196 -5.89 -0.19 -15.37
C CYS A 196 -4.52 -0.85 -15.47
N THR A 197 -3.80 -0.55 -16.54
CA THR A 197 -2.50 -1.13 -16.85
C THR A 197 -1.46 -0.05 -17.10
N VAL A 198 -0.28 -0.24 -16.53
CA VAL A 198 0.91 0.57 -16.80
C VAL A 198 1.98 -0.33 -17.42
N GLU A 199 2.42 0.03 -18.61
CA GLU A 199 3.38 -0.75 -19.38
C GLU A 199 4.69 -0.01 -19.57
N ASN A 200 5.81 -0.70 -19.29
CA ASN A 200 7.17 -0.21 -19.59
C ASN A 200 7.46 1.19 -19.04
N ALA A 201 6.94 1.49 -17.84
CA ALA A 201 7.16 2.80 -17.23
C ALA A 201 8.55 2.88 -16.56
N GLU A 202 9.13 4.07 -16.57
CA GLU A 202 10.30 4.44 -15.76
C GLU A 202 9.89 5.55 -14.80
N VAL A 203 9.77 5.21 -13.50
CA VAL A 203 9.34 6.16 -12.47
C VAL A 203 10.44 6.36 -11.46
N LYS A 204 10.88 7.61 -11.29
CA LYS A 204 11.85 8.05 -10.28
C LYS A 204 11.24 9.14 -9.43
N GLY A 205 11.37 9.03 -8.11
CA GLY A 205 10.86 10.06 -7.20
C GLY A 205 11.42 9.92 -5.78
N ALA A 206 10.83 10.64 -4.83
CA ALA A 206 11.30 10.62 -3.44
C ALA A 206 10.42 9.72 -2.55
N ASN A 207 9.28 10.21 -2.09
CA ASN A 207 8.45 9.48 -1.13
C ASN A 207 7.07 9.16 -1.71
N ARG A 208 6.51 8.00 -1.40
CA ARG A 208 5.25 7.48 -1.93
C ARG A 208 5.28 7.43 -3.46
N VAL A 209 6.18 6.61 -3.97
CA VAL A 209 6.43 6.47 -5.40
C VAL A 209 5.99 5.09 -5.85
N ALA A 210 5.24 5.03 -6.95
CA ALA A 210 4.72 3.78 -7.46
C ALA A 210 4.54 3.77 -8.98
N GLY A 211 4.37 2.58 -9.52
CA GLY A 211 4.04 2.43 -10.93
C GLY A 211 2.60 2.83 -11.25
N LEU A 212 1.63 2.69 -10.32
CA LEU A 212 0.23 3.04 -10.59
C LEU A 212 -0.22 4.26 -9.78
N ILE A 213 -0.18 4.21 -8.46
CA ILE A 213 -0.70 5.26 -7.55
C ILE A 213 0.31 5.55 -6.45
N GLY A 214 0.71 6.82 -6.32
CA GLY A 214 1.62 7.25 -5.26
C GLY A 214 1.03 7.10 -3.87
N GLU A 215 -0.15 7.66 -3.64
CA GLU A 215 -0.91 7.57 -2.39
C GLU A 215 -2.38 7.29 -2.66
N ALA A 216 -2.92 6.22 -2.09
CA ALA A 216 -4.31 5.81 -2.19
C ALA A 216 -5.00 5.92 -0.82
N LYS A 217 -6.08 6.70 -0.72
CA LYS A 217 -6.90 6.87 0.49
C LYS A 217 -8.34 6.43 0.22
N ASN A 218 -8.85 5.46 0.97
CA ASN A 218 -10.20 4.93 0.79
C ASN A 218 -10.50 4.51 -0.66
N VAL A 219 -9.51 3.92 -1.35
CA VAL A 219 -9.59 3.60 -2.78
C VAL A 219 -9.95 2.13 -2.96
N THR A 220 -10.85 1.87 -3.91
CA THR A 220 -11.09 0.52 -4.40
C THR A 220 -10.35 0.35 -5.72
N VAL A 221 -9.41 -0.61 -5.78
CA VAL A 221 -8.70 -0.96 -7.01
C VAL A 221 -8.95 -2.41 -7.36
N THR A 222 -9.37 -2.66 -8.58
CA THR A 222 -9.61 -4.00 -9.10
C THR A 222 -8.94 -4.16 -10.46
N ASN A 223 -8.20 -5.26 -10.64
CA ASN A 223 -7.50 -5.61 -11.89
C ASN A 223 -6.49 -4.53 -12.31
N ALA A 224 -5.36 -4.45 -11.62
CA ALA A 224 -4.29 -3.54 -12.00
C ALA A 224 -2.97 -4.29 -12.28
N SER A 225 -2.25 -3.86 -13.30
CA SER A 225 -0.94 -4.41 -13.62
C SER A 225 0.09 -3.33 -13.95
N VAL A 226 1.35 -3.60 -13.56
CA VAL A 226 2.47 -2.68 -13.80
C VAL A 226 3.69 -3.45 -14.32
N THR A 227 4.33 -2.90 -15.35
CA THR A 227 5.64 -3.33 -15.85
C THR A 227 6.59 -2.15 -15.99
N GLY A 228 7.91 -2.39 -15.96
CA GLY A 228 8.94 -1.35 -16.08
C GLY A 228 9.83 -1.25 -14.85
N SER A 229 10.07 -0.05 -14.35
CA SER A 229 10.91 0.19 -13.17
C SER A 229 10.38 1.33 -12.30
N VAL A 230 10.46 1.15 -10.99
CA VAL A 230 10.08 2.13 -9.97
C VAL A 230 11.24 2.33 -9.01
N THR A 231 11.69 3.56 -8.86
CA THR A 231 12.80 3.92 -7.95
C THR A 231 12.37 5.08 -7.06
N GLY A 232 12.58 4.93 -5.76
CA GLY A 232 12.25 5.98 -4.79
C GLY A 232 13.12 5.99 -3.55
N THR A 233 12.78 6.83 -2.59
CA THR A 233 13.48 6.87 -1.30
C THR A 233 12.69 6.13 -0.22
N SER A 234 11.41 6.43 -0.07
CA SER A 234 10.58 5.86 1.01
C SER A 234 9.17 5.57 0.52
N ASN A 235 8.56 4.51 1.04
CA ASN A 235 7.25 4.03 0.65
C ASN A 235 7.16 3.84 -0.87
N VAL A 236 7.97 2.90 -1.36
CA VAL A 236 8.09 2.61 -2.78
C VAL A 236 7.40 1.30 -3.09
N GLY A 237 6.50 1.30 -4.06
CA GLY A 237 5.77 0.10 -4.46
C GLY A 237 5.62 -0.04 -5.97
N GLY A 238 5.54 -1.26 -6.46
CA GLY A 238 5.30 -1.49 -7.88
C GLY A 238 3.94 -0.94 -8.31
N ILE A 239 2.92 -1.02 -7.45
CA ILE A 239 1.55 -0.56 -7.74
C ILE A 239 1.16 0.62 -6.83
N PHE A 240 1.42 0.55 -5.53
CA PHE A 240 1.11 1.62 -4.57
C PHE A 240 2.34 2.02 -3.75
N GLY A 241 2.60 3.31 -3.64
CA GLY A 241 3.56 3.83 -2.67
C GLY A 241 3.02 3.70 -1.25
N SER A 242 1.81 4.19 -1.02
CA SER A 242 1.10 4.08 0.25
C SER A 242 -0.40 3.84 0.03
N VAL A 243 -0.99 3.00 0.87
CA VAL A 243 -2.43 2.73 0.93
C VAL A 243 -2.92 3.03 2.34
N LEU A 244 -3.90 3.91 2.46
CA LEU A 244 -4.62 4.22 3.69
C LEU A 244 -6.08 3.81 3.52
N LYS A 245 -6.42 2.65 4.06
CA LYS A 245 -7.74 2.03 3.94
C LYS A 245 -8.16 1.71 2.48
N GLY A 246 -9.26 1.03 2.32
CA GLY A 246 -9.79 0.64 1.01
C GLY A 246 -9.52 -0.82 0.67
N THR A 247 -9.88 -1.21 -0.55
CA THR A 247 -9.82 -2.59 -1.02
C THR A 247 -9.06 -2.68 -2.33
N GLN A 248 -8.02 -3.50 -2.36
CA GLN A 248 -7.13 -3.72 -3.49
C GLN A 248 -7.18 -5.20 -3.89
N THR A 249 -7.63 -5.47 -5.09
CA THR A 249 -7.87 -6.85 -5.56
C THR A 249 -7.31 -7.08 -6.96
N ASN A 250 -6.73 -8.26 -7.16
CA ASN A 250 -6.17 -8.72 -8.43
C ASN A 250 -5.11 -7.77 -8.99
N LEU A 251 -3.99 -7.74 -8.29
CA LEU A 251 -2.86 -6.84 -8.56
C LEU A 251 -1.66 -7.63 -9.05
N THR A 252 -1.04 -7.19 -10.13
CA THR A 252 0.15 -7.83 -10.68
C THR A 252 1.28 -6.84 -10.90
N ASN A 253 2.37 -6.98 -10.16
CA ASN A 253 3.60 -6.26 -10.43
C ASN A 253 4.62 -7.13 -11.15
N LYS A 254 5.13 -6.65 -12.28
CA LYS A 254 6.30 -7.20 -13.00
C LYS A 254 7.42 -6.18 -13.15
N ALA A 255 7.23 -4.96 -12.64
CA ALA A 255 8.27 -3.95 -12.61
C ALA A 255 9.33 -4.28 -11.57
N THR A 256 10.57 -3.88 -11.82
CA THR A 256 11.60 -3.83 -10.79
C THR A 256 11.32 -2.68 -9.84
N VAL A 257 11.47 -2.90 -8.53
CA VAL A 257 11.22 -1.89 -7.50
C VAL A 257 12.47 -1.69 -6.66
N SER A 258 12.91 -0.45 -6.52
CA SER A 258 14.11 -0.13 -5.75
C SER A 258 13.92 1.11 -4.87
N GLY A 259 14.51 1.10 -3.67
CA GLY A 259 14.40 2.23 -2.76
C GLY A 259 15.24 2.10 -1.51
N LYS A 260 15.09 3.04 -0.56
CA LYS A 260 15.81 2.97 0.72
C LYS A 260 14.95 2.40 1.84
N SER A 261 13.72 2.84 1.99
CA SER A 261 12.88 2.43 3.12
C SER A 261 11.45 2.09 2.68
N SER A 262 10.89 1.05 3.27
CA SER A 262 9.56 0.54 2.97
C SER A 262 9.37 0.29 1.47
N VAL A 263 10.11 -0.69 0.96
CA VAL A 263 10.13 -1.06 -0.46
C VAL A 263 9.36 -2.35 -0.66
N GLY A 264 8.21 -2.29 -1.30
CA GLY A 264 7.36 -3.46 -1.56
C GLY A 264 7.15 -3.70 -3.05
N GLY A 265 7.15 -4.95 -3.48
CA GLY A 265 6.94 -5.29 -4.89
C GLY A 265 5.57 -4.81 -5.39
N VAL A 266 4.55 -4.79 -4.53
CA VAL A 266 3.21 -4.26 -4.85
C VAL A 266 2.93 -2.99 -4.05
N VAL A 267 3.11 -3.01 -2.73
CA VAL A 267 2.75 -1.91 -1.83
C VAL A 267 3.93 -1.54 -0.93
N GLY A 268 4.33 -0.27 -0.91
CA GLY A 268 5.34 0.24 0.01
C GLY A 268 4.83 0.24 1.46
N GLU A 269 3.68 0.83 1.72
CA GLU A 269 3.05 0.84 3.04
C GLU A 269 1.53 0.71 2.94
N SER A 270 0.93 -0.16 3.78
CA SER A 270 -0.52 -0.33 3.88
C SER A 270 -0.98 -0.15 5.32
N VAL A 271 -1.93 0.75 5.55
CA VAL A 271 -2.40 1.12 6.88
C VAL A 271 -3.92 1.17 6.92
N GLY A 272 -4.51 0.42 7.83
CA GLY A 272 -5.88 0.62 8.29
C GLY A 272 -5.91 1.50 9.53
N GLU A 273 -7.08 1.77 10.07
CA GLU A 273 -7.27 2.65 11.22
C GLU A 273 -8.14 1.95 12.28
N CYS A 274 -7.79 2.11 13.55
CA CYS A 274 -8.61 1.63 14.65
C CYS A 274 -9.02 2.80 15.55
N VAL A 275 -10.29 2.85 15.91
CA VAL A 275 -10.83 3.75 16.94
C VAL A 275 -11.37 2.87 18.07
N GLY A 276 -10.62 2.79 19.17
CA GLY A 276 -10.86 1.81 20.22
C GLY A 276 -10.69 0.37 19.70
N GLU A 277 -11.71 -0.46 19.88
CA GLU A 277 -11.70 -1.85 19.40
C GLU A 277 -12.17 -2.01 17.95
N LYS A 278 -12.88 -1.02 17.40
CA LYS A 278 -13.37 -1.04 16.02
C LYS A 278 -12.27 -0.64 15.05
N CYS A 279 -11.92 -1.53 14.15
CA CYS A 279 -10.93 -1.31 13.13
C CYS A 279 -11.55 -1.25 11.73
N ASP A 280 -11.10 -0.28 10.95
CA ASP A 280 -11.33 -0.15 9.51
C ASP A 280 -10.04 -0.62 8.80
N PHE A 281 -10.05 -1.86 8.33
CA PHE A 281 -8.88 -2.50 7.76
C PHE A 281 -8.63 -2.03 6.32
N SER A 282 -7.37 -1.87 5.95
CA SER A 282 -6.97 -1.96 4.56
C SER A 282 -7.03 -3.42 4.12
N VAL A 283 -7.52 -3.71 2.91
CA VAL A 283 -7.70 -5.09 2.43
C VAL A 283 -6.94 -5.28 1.12
N ILE A 284 -6.06 -6.30 1.10
CA ILE A 284 -5.27 -6.68 -0.07
C ILE A 284 -5.57 -8.14 -0.40
N THR A 285 -6.04 -8.40 -1.61
CA THR A 285 -6.39 -9.76 -2.07
C THR A 285 -5.85 -10.00 -3.47
N LEU A 286 -5.31 -11.20 -3.74
CA LEU A 286 -4.77 -11.57 -5.06
C LEU A 286 -3.68 -10.59 -5.54
N ALA A 287 -2.70 -10.30 -4.68
CA ALA A 287 -1.57 -9.42 -5.01
C ALA A 287 -0.32 -10.24 -5.31
N PHE A 288 0.20 -10.11 -6.52
CA PHE A 288 1.34 -10.89 -7.01
C PHE A 288 2.48 -10.00 -7.43
N ASN A 289 3.68 -10.36 -6.96
CA ASN A 289 4.93 -9.76 -7.41
C ASN A 289 5.79 -10.76 -8.17
N TYR A 290 6.23 -10.36 -9.35
CA TYR A 290 7.17 -11.09 -10.19
C TYR A 290 8.47 -10.32 -10.43
N GLY A 291 8.49 -9.02 -10.13
CA GLY A 291 9.65 -8.16 -10.28
C GLY A 291 10.64 -8.30 -9.13
N ALA A 292 11.90 -8.02 -9.38
CA ALA A 292 12.91 -7.93 -8.31
C ALA A 292 12.64 -6.70 -7.42
N VAL A 293 12.81 -6.88 -6.11
CA VAL A 293 12.63 -5.84 -5.09
C VAL A 293 13.94 -5.63 -4.34
N THR A 294 14.46 -4.42 -4.34
CA THR A 294 15.74 -4.10 -3.71
C THR A 294 15.63 -2.87 -2.82
N GLY A 295 16.14 -2.96 -1.60
CA GLY A 295 16.12 -1.83 -0.68
C GLY A 295 17.14 -1.89 0.44
N THR A 296 17.01 -0.96 1.37
CA THR A 296 17.88 -0.89 2.56
C THR A 296 17.10 -1.30 3.80
N LYS A 297 15.90 -0.77 4.01
CA LYS A 297 15.11 -0.99 5.22
C LYS A 297 13.67 -1.37 4.89
N ASP A 298 13.16 -2.43 5.52
CA ASP A 298 11.80 -2.97 5.37
C ASP A 298 11.49 -3.26 3.89
N VAL A 299 11.99 -4.40 3.42
CA VAL A 299 11.87 -4.82 2.02
C VAL A 299 11.01 -6.07 1.92
N GLY A 300 9.84 -5.95 1.28
CA GLY A 300 8.89 -7.05 1.12
C GLY A 300 8.59 -7.37 -0.34
N GLY A 301 8.50 -8.65 -0.67
CA GLY A 301 8.20 -9.06 -2.04
C GLY A 301 6.83 -8.56 -2.50
N VAL A 302 5.83 -8.50 -1.62
CA VAL A 302 4.52 -7.93 -1.91
C VAL A 302 4.31 -6.63 -1.15
N VAL A 303 4.38 -6.66 0.18
CA VAL A 303 4.16 -5.48 1.03
C VAL A 303 5.39 -5.23 1.91
N ALA A 304 5.92 -4.02 1.90
CA ALA A 304 7.03 -3.72 2.81
C ALA A 304 6.56 -3.58 4.24
N LYS A 305 5.54 -2.78 4.48
CA LYS A 305 5.00 -2.58 5.82
C LYS A 305 3.48 -2.58 5.82
N MET A 306 2.89 -3.36 6.72
CA MET A 306 1.45 -3.38 6.91
C MET A 306 1.08 -3.21 8.38
N SER A 307 0.02 -2.45 8.64
CA SER A 307 -0.54 -2.20 9.96
C SER A 307 -2.06 -2.17 9.86
N THR A 308 -2.77 -2.90 10.70
CA THR A 308 -4.24 -2.99 10.63
C THR A 308 -4.71 -3.32 9.20
N THR A 309 -4.04 -4.28 8.58
CA THR A 309 -4.28 -4.68 7.18
C THR A 309 -4.59 -6.17 7.11
N LYS A 310 -5.57 -6.53 6.29
CA LYS A 310 -5.88 -7.92 5.95
C LYS A 310 -5.31 -8.24 4.59
N MET A 311 -4.45 -9.25 4.51
CA MET A 311 -3.86 -9.73 3.27
C MET A 311 -4.23 -11.19 3.04
N THR A 312 -4.78 -11.48 1.87
CA THR A 312 -5.17 -12.86 1.53
C THR A 312 -4.77 -13.21 0.10
N GLN A 313 -4.58 -14.50 -0.17
CA GLN A 313 -4.41 -15.07 -1.51
C GLN A 313 -3.36 -14.33 -2.35
N SER A 314 -2.19 -14.14 -1.78
CA SER A 314 -1.15 -13.31 -2.39
C SER A 314 0.21 -14.01 -2.43
N GLY A 315 1.07 -13.61 -3.35
CA GLY A 315 2.34 -14.31 -3.50
C GLY A 315 3.46 -13.49 -4.12
N ASN A 316 4.69 -13.93 -3.82
CA ASN A 316 5.90 -13.38 -4.40
C ASN A 316 6.68 -14.46 -5.17
N ASN A 317 7.02 -14.12 -6.40
CA ASN A 317 7.88 -14.93 -7.27
C ASN A 317 9.21 -14.21 -7.60
N GLY A 318 9.32 -12.92 -7.29
CA GLY A 318 10.50 -12.10 -7.54
C GLY A 318 11.57 -12.23 -6.43
N ALA A 319 12.82 -12.00 -6.77
CA ALA A 319 13.89 -11.90 -5.78
C ALA A 319 13.71 -10.66 -4.89
N VAL A 320 13.97 -10.81 -3.58
CA VAL A 320 13.88 -9.75 -2.58
C VAL A 320 15.23 -9.57 -1.90
N THR A 321 15.77 -8.36 -1.96
CA THR A 321 17.11 -8.10 -1.40
C THR A 321 17.10 -6.82 -0.55
N ALA A 322 17.63 -6.93 0.67
CA ALA A 322 17.92 -5.76 1.49
C ALA A 322 19.31 -5.80 2.09
N SER A 323 19.90 -4.62 2.29
CA SER A 323 21.24 -4.49 2.83
C SER A 323 21.39 -3.25 3.72
N GLU A 324 22.32 -3.35 4.68
CA GLU A 324 22.83 -2.22 5.46
C GLU A 324 21.86 -1.51 6.42
N SER A 325 20.82 -2.19 6.92
CA SER A 325 19.93 -1.62 7.91
C SER A 325 19.73 -2.54 9.12
N GLN A 326 20.44 -2.31 10.19
CA GLN A 326 20.29 -3.07 11.45
C GLN A 326 18.89 -2.99 12.09
N ILE A 327 18.02 -2.14 11.60
CA ILE A 327 16.66 -1.92 12.13
C ILE A 327 15.56 -2.29 11.12
N GLY A 328 15.90 -2.77 9.93
CA GLY A 328 14.97 -3.15 8.88
C GLY A 328 14.81 -4.66 8.76
N ALA A 329 13.66 -5.11 8.34
CA ALA A 329 13.35 -6.51 8.07
C ALA A 329 13.19 -6.79 6.57
N VAL A 330 13.43 -8.05 6.19
CA VAL A 330 13.21 -8.54 4.83
C VAL A 330 12.27 -9.72 4.87
N GLY A 331 11.26 -9.71 4.01
CA GLY A 331 10.35 -10.84 3.88
C GLY A 331 9.99 -11.13 2.42
N GLY A 332 9.91 -12.39 2.08
CA GLY A 332 9.53 -12.80 0.73
C GLY A 332 8.16 -12.29 0.32
N VAL A 333 7.23 -12.18 1.27
CA VAL A 333 5.88 -11.60 1.05
C VAL A 333 5.78 -10.26 1.77
N VAL A 334 5.97 -10.24 3.09
CA VAL A 334 5.81 -9.04 3.92
C VAL A 334 7.07 -8.81 4.74
N ALA A 335 7.65 -7.59 4.68
CA ALA A 335 8.80 -7.30 5.53
C ALA A 335 8.40 -7.10 6.99
N VAL A 336 7.40 -6.25 7.27
CA VAL A 336 6.95 -5.94 8.63
C VAL A 336 5.42 -5.94 8.69
N ALA A 337 4.85 -6.77 9.55
CA ALA A 337 3.42 -6.83 9.81
C ALA A 337 3.12 -6.53 11.27
N LEU A 338 2.22 -5.57 11.52
CA LEU A 338 1.94 -4.99 12.84
C LEU A 338 0.44 -4.87 13.13
N ASN A 339 0.11 -4.69 14.42
CA ASN A 339 -1.14 -4.08 14.88
C ASN A 339 -2.42 -4.74 14.34
N LYS A 340 -2.78 -5.90 14.84
CA LYS A 340 -4.01 -6.62 14.45
C LYS A 340 -4.09 -6.95 12.94
N SER A 341 -2.99 -6.85 12.19
CA SER A 341 -2.97 -7.32 10.80
C SER A 341 -3.20 -8.83 10.72
N SER A 342 -3.74 -9.30 9.62
CA SER A 342 -3.88 -10.72 9.34
C SER A 342 -3.35 -11.07 7.96
N ILE A 343 -2.67 -12.22 7.88
CA ILE A 343 -2.11 -12.78 6.66
C ILE A 343 -2.68 -14.18 6.50
N ASN A 344 -3.29 -14.48 5.37
CA ASN A 344 -3.84 -15.80 5.10
C ASN A 344 -3.63 -16.22 3.64
N GLU A 345 -3.27 -17.49 3.43
CA GLU A 345 -3.04 -18.05 2.11
C GLU A 345 -2.01 -17.25 1.31
N VAL A 346 -0.78 -17.16 1.80
CA VAL A 346 0.30 -16.45 1.10
C VAL A 346 1.51 -17.35 0.86
N PHE A 347 2.25 -17.04 -0.20
CA PHE A 347 3.43 -17.81 -0.54
C PHE A 347 4.61 -16.98 -1.04
N ASN A 348 5.80 -17.53 -0.87
CA ASN A 348 7.03 -17.05 -1.50
C ASN A 348 7.77 -18.18 -2.24
N THR A 349 8.14 -17.88 -3.49
CA THR A 349 9.02 -18.75 -4.28
C THR A 349 10.34 -18.06 -4.64
N GLY A 350 10.40 -16.74 -4.48
CA GLY A 350 11.59 -15.94 -4.78
C GLY A 350 12.68 -16.09 -3.71
N THR A 351 13.93 -15.92 -4.11
CA THR A 351 15.05 -15.85 -3.16
C THR A 351 14.92 -14.58 -2.29
N VAL A 352 15.14 -14.74 -0.99
CA VAL A 352 15.12 -13.64 -0.01
C VAL A 352 16.51 -13.46 0.58
N THR A 353 17.12 -12.32 0.36
CA THR A 353 18.49 -12.03 0.83
C THR A 353 18.51 -10.81 1.74
N GLY A 354 19.02 -10.96 2.95
CA GLY A 354 19.20 -9.86 3.89
C GLY A 354 20.61 -9.81 4.46
N THR A 355 21.32 -8.69 4.25
CA THR A 355 22.68 -8.49 4.77
C THR A 355 22.69 -7.34 5.76
N LYS A 356 23.15 -7.58 7.00
CA LYS A 356 23.16 -6.62 8.10
C LYS A 356 21.77 -6.01 8.37
N VAL A 357 20.75 -6.85 8.35
CA VAL A 357 19.36 -6.48 8.63
C VAL A 357 18.90 -7.04 9.97
N GLN A 358 17.82 -6.51 10.51
CA GLN A 358 17.25 -6.96 11.79
C GLN A 358 16.69 -8.38 11.71
N ALA A 359 16.06 -8.73 10.58
CA ALA A 359 15.42 -10.03 10.39
C ALA A 359 15.27 -10.39 8.91
N VAL A 360 15.37 -11.68 8.58
CA VAL A 360 15.11 -12.24 7.25
C VAL A 360 14.11 -13.38 7.37
N GLY A 361 12.97 -13.28 6.71
CA GLY A 361 11.98 -14.36 6.67
C GLY A 361 11.65 -14.76 5.25
N GLY A 362 11.58 -16.08 5.00
CA GLY A 362 11.21 -16.58 3.67
C GLY A 362 9.85 -16.05 3.21
N ALA A 363 8.90 -15.90 4.12
CA ALA A 363 7.62 -15.25 3.85
C ALA A 363 7.49 -13.91 4.60
N ILE A 364 7.74 -13.86 5.89
CA ILE A 364 7.49 -12.67 6.73
C ILE A 364 8.79 -12.30 7.48
N GLY A 365 9.27 -11.08 7.30
CA GLY A 365 10.48 -10.61 7.97
C GLY A 365 10.29 -10.45 9.49
N ASN A 366 9.32 -9.65 9.88
CA ASN A 366 8.98 -9.40 11.29
C ASN A 366 7.45 -9.37 11.44
N MET A 367 6.92 -10.22 12.33
CA MET A 367 5.50 -10.22 12.71
C MET A 367 5.35 -9.83 14.17
N LYS A 368 4.48 -8.85 14.44
CA LYS A 368 4.25 -8.34 15.79
C LYS A 368 2.78 -8.09 16.06
N SER A 369 2.23 -8.89 16.98
CA SER A 369 0.80 -8.85 17.38
C SER A 369 -0.13 -8.99 16.17
N ILE A 370 0.08 -10.03 15.36
CA ILE A 370 -0.67 -10.36 14.17
C ILE A 370 -0.98 -11.88 14.10
N THR A 371 -1.90 -12.24 13.23
CA THR A 371 -2.18 -13.64 12.90
C THR A 371 -1.71 -13.93 11.47
N ALA A 372 -0.93 -15.00 11.28
CA ALA A 372 -0.52 -15.52 9.99
C ALA A 372 -0.91 -16.99 9.89
N THR A 373 -1.72 -17.33 8.90
CA THR A 373 -2.19 -18.71 8.69
C THR A 373 -2.09 -19.09 7.22
N ASN A 374 -1.93 -20.37 6.93
CA ASN A 374 -1.76 -20.88 5.56
C ASN A 374 -0.63 -20.15 4.82
N VAL A 375 0.60 -20.31 5.31
CA VAL A 375 1.78 -19.62 4.77
C VAL A 375 2.80 -20.64 4.31
N PHE A 376 3.34 -20.49 3.10
CA PHE A 376 4.45 -21.31 2.71
C PHE A 376 5.60 -20.57 2.03
N ASN A 377 6.79 -21.12 2.19
CA ASN A 377 7.99 -20.68 1.49
C ASN A 377 8.70 -21.88 0.84
N VAL A 378 8.99 -21.75 -0.45
CA VAL A 378 9.86 -22.68 -1.19
C VAL A 378 11.09 -21.96 -1.75
N GLY A 379 11.17 -20.62 -1.59
CA GLY A 379 12.32 -19.82 -1.99
C GLY A 379 13.50 -19.95 -1.02
N GLU A 380 14.71 -19.79 -1.52
CA GLU A 380 15.91 -19.77 -0.69
C GLU A 380 15.94 -18.52 0.20
N VAL A 381 16.32 -18.69 1.46
CA VAL A 381 16.60 -17.59 2.40
C VAL A 381 18.11 -17.48 2.53
N ALA A 382 18.65 -16.28 2.32
CA ALA A 382 20.08 -16.01 2.40
C ALA A 382 20.36 -14.77 3.26
N GLY A 383 21.56 -14.68 3.83
CA GLY A 383 21.96 -13.53 4.63
C GLY A 383 23.23 -13.81 5.44
N ASP A 384 23.75 -12.81 6.11
CA ASP A 384 24.90 -12.96 7.00
C ASP A 384 24.53 -13.63 8.34
N ALA A 385 25.55 -14.09 9.06
CA ALA A 385 25.37 -14.79 10.33
C ALA A 385 24.85 -13.91 11.47
N SER A 386 24.87 -12.59 11.32
CA SER A 386 24.41 -11.65 12.36
C SER A 386 22.90 -11.46 12.38
N SER A 387 22.22 -11.70 11.26
CA SER A 387 20.77 -11.51 11.11
C SER A 387 19.99 -12.77 11.47
N PRO A 388 18.97 -12.72 12.32
CA PRO A 388 18.00 -13.81 12.49
C PRO A 388 17.34 -14.15 11.15
N LYS A 389 17.40 -15.43 10.77
CA LYS A 389 16.90 -15.96 9.51
C LYS A 389 15.92 -17.09 9.76
N GLY A 390 14.72 -17.00 9.21
CA GLY A 390 13.74 -18.07 9.30
C GLY A 390 13.18 -18.45 7.93
N GLY A 391 12.99 -19.72 7.72
CA GLY A 391 12.41 -20.24 6.48
C GLY A 391 11.00 -19.68 6.21
N ILE A 392 10.25 -19.37 7.26
CA ILE A 392 8.93 -18.74 7.18
C ILE A 392 9.02 -17.31 7.73
N VAL A 393 9.43 -17.14 8.99
CA VAL A 393 9.43 -15.85 9.69
C VAL A 393 10.82 -15.52 10.24
N GLY A 394 11.30 -14.30 10.01
CA GLY A 394 12.56 -13.84 10.57
C GLY A 394 12.49 -13.64 12.08
N ILE A 395 11.54 -12.81 12.55
CA ILE A 395 11.27 -12.58 13.98
C ILE A 395 9.76 -12.66 14.24
N VAL A 396 9.40 -13.40 15.30
CA VAL A 396 8.05 -13.43 15.88
C VAL A 396 8.05 -12.70 17.20
N ASP A 397 7.22 -11.66 17.35
CA ASP A 397 7.12 -10.79 18.51
C ASP A 397 5.65 -10.53 18.92
N GLY A 398 5.44 -10.11 20.16
CA GLY A 398 4.11 -9.83 20.71
C GLY A 398 3.21 -11.07 20.78
N THR A 399 1.92 -10.86 20.89
CA THR A 399 0.90 -11.90 20.83
C THR A 399 0.63 -12.28 19.37
N SER A 400 1.59 -12.94 18.72
CA SER A 400 1.48 -13.34 17.32
C SER A 400 1.18 -14.83 17.18
N ASP A 401 0.34 -15.20 16.20
CA ASP A 401 -0.02 -16.57 15.89
C ASP A 401 0.45 -16.93 14.49
N LEU A 402 1.26 -18.00 14.37
CA LEU A 402 1.62 -18.63 13.10
C LEU A 402 1.06 -20.04 13.07
N SER A 403 0.24 -20.35 12.06
CA SER A 403 -0.37 -21.68 11.98
C SER A 403 -0.55 -22.17 10.54
N PHE A 404 -0.63 -23.50 10.39
CA PHE A 404 -0.82 -24.17 9.09
C PHE A 404 0.18 -23.67 8.05
N ALA A 405 1.46 -23.74 8.38
CA ALA A 405 2.50 -23.19 7.55
C ALA A 405 3.62 -24.22 7.29
N TYR A 406 4.34 -24.05 6.18
CA TYR A 406 5.51 -24.86 5.95
C TYR A 406 6.65 -24.13 5.23
N ASN A 407 7.88 -24.58 5.48
CA ASN A 407 9.07 -24.21 4.71
C ASN A 407 9.66 -25.40 3.99
N ALA A 408 9.88 -25.26 2.69
CA ALA A 408 10.68 -26.17 1.87
C ALA A 408 11.82 -25.43 1.13
N GLY A 409 12.06 -24.17 1.48
CA GLY A 409 13.19 -23.37 1.01
C GLY A 409 14.43 -23.61 1.86
N LYS A 410 15.61 -23.55 1.22
CA LYS A 410 16.89 -23.65 1.91
C LYS A 410 17.11 -22.44 2.84
N VAL A 411 17.61 -22.71 4.06
CA VAL A 411 18.00 -21.69 5.03
C VAL A 411 19.46 -21.96 5.43
N PRO A 412 20.34 -20.94 5.55
CA PRO A 412 21.70 -21.11 6.01
C PRO A 412 21.77 -21.75 7.41
N GLN A 413 22.77 -22.56 7.64
CA GLN A 413 23.02 -23.19 8.94
C GLN A 413 23.99 -22.36 9.77
N ASP A 414 23.49 -21.44 10.57
CA ASP A 414 24.26 -20.65 11.53
C ASP A 414 23.49 -20.47 12.86
N ASN A 415 24.10 -19.77 13.82
CA ASN A 415 23.52 -19.66 15.15
C ASN A 415 22.20 -18.86 15.22
N ASN A 416 21.95 -18.01 14.25
CA ASN A 416 20.77 -17.16 14.16
C ASN A 416 19.77 -17.63 13.10
N ALA A 417 19.96 -18.83 12.54
CA ALA A 417 19.09 -19.37 11.51
C ALA A 417 18.22 -20.51 12.06
N GLY A 418 16.97 -20.55 11.65
CA GLY A 418 16.02 -21.62 11.91
C GLY A 418 15.21 -21.97 10.67
N THR A 419 14.95 -23.27 10.45
CA THR A 419 14.17 -23.71 9.28
C THR A 419 12.75 -23.16 9.26
N VAL A 420 12.22 -22.74 10.41
CA VAL A 420 10.89 -22.12 10.54
C VAL A 420 11.01 -20.64 10.91
N ALA A 421 11.64 -20.32 12.04
CA ALA A 421 11.78 -18.95 12.49
C ALA A 421 13.21 -18.64 12.95
N GLY A 422 13.70 -17.45 12.64
CA GLY A 422 15.01 -16.98 13.09
C GLY A 422 15.03 -16.68 14.58
N LYS A 423 13.98 -16.02 15.09
CA LYS A 423 13.88 -15.71 16.53
C LYS A 423 12.42 -15.59 16.96
N ILE A 424 12.10 -16.08 18.14
CA ILE A 424 10.83 -15.87 18.82
C ILE A 424 11.11 -15.10 20.12
N ILE A 425 10.50 -13.91 20.30
CA ILE A 425 10.86 -12.98 21.39
C ILE A 425 9.88 -13.07 22.57
N SER A 426 8.60 -13.39 22.32
CA SER A 426 7.56 -13.35 23.36
C SER A 426 6.55 -14.49 23.21
N THR A 427 5.46 -14.45 23.97
CA THR A 427 4.40 -15.46 23.99
C THR A 427 3.68 -15.56 22.65
N ALA A 428 4.33 -16.15 21.66
CA ALA A 428 3.75 -16.43 20.36
C ALA A 428 3.17 -17.85 20.32
N THR A 429 2.13 -18.04 19.52
CA THR A 429 1.63 -19.37 19.19
C THR A 429 2.22 -19.80 17.85
N VAL A 430 2.86 -20.99 17.81
CA VAL A 430 3.30 -21.62 16.57
C VAL A 430 2.71 -23.02 16.58
N ALA A 431 1.72 -23.28 15.73
CA ALA A 431 0.97 -24.53 15.73
C ALA A 431 0.76 -25.08 14.32
N ASN A 432 0.82 -26.40 14.14
CA ASN A 432 0.69 -27.03 12.81
C ASN A 432 1.67 -26.46 11.77
N VAL A 433 2.92 -26.29 12.17
CA VAL A 433 3.99 -25.77 11.30
C VAL A 433 4.98 -26.87 10.97
N TYR A 434 5.40 -26.91 9.72
CA TYR A 434 6.17 -28.01 9.16
C TYR A 434 7.37 -27.51 8.36
N PHE A 435 8.34 -28.40 8.13
CA PHE A 435 9.50 -28.07 7.29
C PHE A 435 10.04 -29.31 6.58
N ASP A 436 10.67 -29.11 5.42
CA ASP A 436 11.40 -30.17 4.72
C ASP A 436 12.76 -30.36 5.39
N LYS A 437 12.92 -31.48 6.09
CA LYS A 437 14.17 -31.82 6.80
C LYS A 437 15.31 -32.25 5.87
N THR A 438 15.04 -32.45 4.57
CA THR A 438 16.04 -32.86 3.57
C THR A 438 16.60 -31.70 2.76
N VAL A 439 15.96 -30.56 2.78
CA VAL A 439 16.40 -29.31 2.08
C VAL A 439 17.37 -28.48 2.92
N GLY A 440 17.75 -28.85 4.01
CA GLY A 440 18.80 -28.34 4.91
C GLY A 440 19.23 -29.44 5.80
N ASP A 441 20.11 -29.25 6.75
CA ASP A 441 20.41 -30.32 7.70
C ASP A 441 19.31 -30.54 8.74
N GLY A 442 18.27 -29.66 8.73
CA GLY A 442 17.10 -29.76 9.62
C GLY A 442 17.40 -29.66 11.12
N SER A 443 18.64 -29.37 11.48
CA SER A 443 19.14 -29.47 12.85
C SER A 443 18.58 -28.36 13.75
N LYS A 444 18.22 -27.19 13.18
CA LYS A 444 17.66 -26.08 13.93
C LYS A 444 16.33 -25.64 13.34
N VAL A 445 15.27 -25.77 14.13
CA VAL A 445 13.93 -25.30 13.78
C VAL A 445 13.80 -23.80 14.04
N TYR A 446 14.44 -23.34 15.11
CA TYR A 446 14.51 -21.95 15.53
C TYR A 446 15.97 -21.50 15.67
N GLY A 447 16.29 -20.28 15.30
CA GLY A 447 17.63 -19.70 15.46
C GLY A 447 18.03 -19.39 16.91
N GLY A 448 17.12 -19.52 17.85
CA GLY A 448 17.32 -19.46 19.31
C GLY A 448 16.47 -20.50 20.00
N GLU A 449 16.53 -20.59 21.32
CA GLU A 449 15.68 -21.48 22.11
C GLU A 449 14.42 -20.73 22.55
N PRO A 450 13.25 -20.94 21.92
CA PRO A 450 12.00 -20.33 22.36
C PRO A 450 11.47 -21.04 23.60
N PHE A 451 10.84 -20.30 24.49
CA PHE A 451 10.21 -20.86 25.67
C PHE A 451 8.70 -21.05 25.46
N GLY A 452 8.20 -22.27 25.67
CA GLY A 452 6.77 -22.56 25.68
C GLY A 452 6.08 -22.57 24.30
N VAL A 453 6.83 -22.77 23.22
CA VAL A 453 6.31 -22.86 21.84
C VAL A 453 6.39 -24.31 21.37
N GLU A 454 5.39 -24.76 20.61
CA GLU A 454 5.42 -26.08 19.98
C GLU A 454 6.61 -26.22 19.03
N THR A 455 7.21 -27.42 18.99
CA THR A 455 8.27 -27.71 18.04
C THR A 455 7.66 -28.13 16.70
N PRO A 456 7.92 -27.40 15.60
CA PRO A 456 7.51 -27.80 14.27
C PRO A 456 7.99 -29.18 13.86
N THR A 457 7.22 -29.86 13.03
CA THR A 457 7.50 -31.22 12.59
C THR A 457 8.23 -31.23 11.24
N GLY A 458 9.38 -31.91 11.18
CA GLY A 458 10.13 -32.13 9.94
C GLY A 458 9.68 -33.38 9.20
N PHE A 459 9.36 -33.24 7.93
CA PHE A 459 9.08 -34.36 7.00
C PHE A 459 10.16 -34.49 5.94
N ALA A 460 10.29 -35.65 5.34
CA ALA A 460 11.13 -35.82 4.15
C ALA A 460 10.44 -35.17 2.92
N THR A 461 11.20 -34.78 1.92
CA THR A 461 10.69 -34.14 0.70
C THR A 461 9.53 -34.92 0.07
N GLU A 462 9.67 -36.25 -0.07
CA GLU A 462 8.63 -37.10 -0.67
C GLU A 462 7.36 -37.18 0.20
N GLU A 463 7.51 -37.13 1.52
CA GLU A 463 6.36 -37.06 2.44
C GLU A 463 5.61 -35.75 2.27
N MET A 464 6.32 -34.63 2.15
CA MET A 464 5.70 -33.31 1.96
C MET A 464 5.04 -33.17 0.58
N LYS A 465 5.46 -33.91 -0.43
CA LYS A 465 4.87 -33.94 -1.77
C LYS A 465 3.72 -34.95 -1.92
N SER A 466 3.04 -35.25 -0.83
CA SER A 466 1.96 -36.26 -0.81
C SER A 466 0.59 -35.68 -0.48
N SER A 467 -0.44 -36.39 -0.91
CA SER A 467 -1.83 -36.06 -0.52
C SER A 467 -2.08 -36.22 0.98
N THR A 468 -1.30 -37.08 1.66
CA THR A 468 -1.34 -37.22 3.12
C THR A 468 -0.88 -35.94 3.81
N PHE A 469 0.17 -35.29 3.31
CA PHE A 469 0.63 -34.03 3.86
C PHE A 469 -0.35 -32.88 3.57
N VAL A 470 -1.00 -32.88 2.40
CA VAL A 470 -2.10 -31.95 2.12
C VAL A 470 -3.24 -32.12 3.13
N ALA A 471 -3.62 -33.35 3.46
CA ALA A 471 -4.63 -33.62 4.49
C ALA A 471 -4.18 -33.11 5.88
N THR A 472 -2.91 -33.28 6.22
CA THR A 472 -2.32 -32.75 7.46
C THR A 472 -2.39 -31.21 7.51
N LEU A 473 -2.02 -30.51 6.45
CA LEU A 473 -2.10 -29.05 6.34
C LEU A 473 -3.54 -28.56 6.39
N ASN A 474 -4.48 -29.26 5.77
CA ASN A 474 -5.88 -28.87 5.76
C ASN A 474 -6.55 -29.02 7.13
N GLY A 475 -6.15 -29.99 7.93
CA GLY A 475 -6.86 -30.30 9.16
C GLY A 475 -8.36 -30.46 8.89
N THR A 476 -9.19 -29.56 9.41
CA THR A 476 -10.62 -29.48 9.12
C THR A 476 -10.98 -28.50 7.98
N GLY A 477 -9.97 -27.76 7.46
CA GLY A 477 -10.13 -26.76 6.38
C GLY A 477 -9.98 -27.40 4.98
N ARG A 478 -9.91 -26.54 3.97
CA ARG A 478 -9.72 -26.92 2.55
C ARG A 478 -8.86 -25.90 1.78
N ALA A 479 -7.92 -25.24 2.45
CA ALA A 479 -7.08 -24.22 1.79
C ALA A 479 -6.04 -24.84 0.83
N TRP A 480 -5.54 -26.04 1.16
CA TRP A 480 -4.40 -26.65 0.50
C TRP A 480 -4.78 -27.70 -0.54
N THR A 481 -4.06 -27.69 -1.64
CA THR A 481 -4.10 -28.69 -2.71
C THR A 481 -2.69 -29.04 -3.13
N ILE A 482 -2.52 -30.01 -4.06
CA ILE A 482 -1.23 -30.35 -4.63
C ILE A 482 -1.35 -30.49 -6.15
N ASP A 483 -0.42 -29.84 -6.85
CA ASP A 483 -0.22 -29.99 -8.29
C ASP A 483 1.27 -30.31 -8.52
N PRO A 484 1.62 -31.53 -8.98
CA PRO A 484 3.02 -31.89 -9.17
C PRO A 484 3.81 -31.03 -10.15
N ALA A 485 3.11 -30.30 -11.04
CA ALA A 485 3.74 -29.39 -12.01
C ALA A 485 4.06 -28.01 -11.44
N LYS A 486 3.54 -27.69 -10.25
CA LYS A 486 3.69 -26.37 -9.61
C LYS A 486 4.50 -26.45 -8.33
N PHE A 487 5.11 -25.37 -7.96
CA PHE A 487 5.83 -25.20 -6.69
C PHE A 487 6.81 -26.37 -6.38
N GLY A 488 7.40 -26.97 -7.41
CA GLY A 488 8.28 -28.13 -7.25
C GLY A 488 7.58 -29.40 -6.73
N GLY A 489 6.25 -29.49 -6.85
CA GLY A 489 5.43 -30.58 -6.36
C GLY A 489 5.03 -30.48 -4.88
N TYR A 490 5.32 -29.37 -4.21
CA TYR A 490 4.86 -29.13 -2.84
C TYR A 490 3.40 -28.63 -2.82
N PRO A 491 2.69 -28.81 -1.70
CA PRO A 491 1.33 -28.28 -1.54
C PRO A 491 1.25 -26.77 -1.79
N SER A 492 0.15 -26.36 -2.37
CA SER A 492 -0.14 -24.95 -2.67
C SER A 492 -1.64 -24.67 -2.49
N PHE A 493 -2.08 -23.54 -2.93
CA PHE A 493 -3.49 -23.16 -2.88
C PHE A 493 -4.16 -23.36 -4.25
N GLU A 494 -5.44 -23.71 -4.25
CA GLU A 494 -6.20 -23.92 -5.49
C GLU A 494 -6.18 -22.71 -6.44
N TRP A 495 -6.22 -21.50 -5.89
CA TRP A 495 -6.14 -20.24 -6.63
C TRP A 495 -4.72 -19.87 -7.10
N ALA A 496 -3.67 -20.45 -6.54
CA ALA A 496 -2.27 -20.16 -6.91
C ALA A 496 -1.91 -20.88 -8.22
N LYS A 497 -1.71 -20.10 -9.26
CA LYS A 497 -1.47 -20.58 -10.63
C LYS A 497 -0.03 -20.38 -11.07
#